data_8de43b18c0e8555348ede7e9e80ce5bd
#
_entry.id   8de43b18c0e8555348ede7e9e80ce5bd
#
_cell.length_a   1.000
_cell.length_b   1.000
_cell.length_c   1.000
_cell.angle_alpha   90.00
_cell.angle_beta   90.00
_cell.angle_gamma   90.00
#
_symmetry.space_group_name_H-M   'P 1'
#
loop_
_entity.id
_entity.type
_entity.pdbx_description
1 polymer ?
#
loop_
_entity_poly.entity_id
_entity_poly.type
_entity_poly.pdbx_seq_one_letter_code
_entity_poly.pdbx_strand_id
1 'polypeptide(L)'
;MIEEIKYKLNSNNSEKPSGCPQASVLIPILNYGKFIESPELIYTQRSSHLSKHSGEVSFPGGKADETDLNLFETALRESNEEMSLKSEDVTKLGKLNHLISRHKIEVNPFVATVDKSQELRPNEEIQEIFTVPLEFLLDQNNIQREEIERHGSVWLVPTWSIKNQKIWGLTAMITVNFLNVCFDANICLLYTSPSP
;
A
#
# COMPACT_ATOMS: atom_id res chain seq x y z
N MET A 1 18.52 -6.72 -3.93
CA MET A 1 17.17 -6.10 -3.81
C MET A 1 16.49 -6.42 -2.47
N ILE A 2 16.08 -7.67 -2.17
CA ILE A 2 15.32 -7.96 -0.92
C ILE A 2 16.09 -7.59 0.36
N GLU A 3 17.35 -7.96 0.48
CA GLU A 3 18.17 -7.60 1.65
C GLU A 3 18.40 -6.08 1.77
N GLU A 4 18.45 -5.38 0.67
CA GLU A 4 18.53 -3.92 0.63
C GLU A 4 17.23 -3.27 1.11
N ILE A 5 16.07 -3.78 0.65
CA ILE A 5 14.75 -3.35 1.13
C ILE A 5 14.65 -3.55 2.65
N LYS A 6 15.02 -4.73 3.15
CA LYS A 6 15.04 -5.01 4.60
C LYS A 6 15.92 -4.02 5.35
N TYR A 7 17.12 -3.76 4.84
CA TYR A 7 18.04 -2.80 5.47
C TYR A 7 17.44 -1.39 5.55
N LYS A 8 16.87 -0.89 4.44
CA LYS A 8 16.25 0.44 4.39
C LYS A 8 15.03 0.55 5.30
N LEU A 9 14.19 -0.48 5.33
CA LEU A 9 13.01 -0.51 6.22
C LEU A 9 13.39 -0.54 7.70
N ASN A 10 14.44 -1.29 8.07
CA ASN A 10 14.92 -1.36 9.46
C ASN A 10 15.62 -0.07 9.89
N SER A 11 16.20 0.67 8.96
CA SER A 11 16.82 1.98 9.21
C SER A 11 15.79 3.11 9.26
N ASN A 12 14.58 2.88 8.78
CA ASN A 12 13.48 3.82 8.81
C ASN A 12 12.87 3.82 10.23
N ASN A 13 13.26 4.81 11.05
CA ASN A 13 12.77 4.95 12.42
C ASN A 13 11.25 5.13 12.40
N SER A 14 10.54 4.17 12.97
CA SER A 14 9.07 4.27 13.10
C SER A 14 8.70 5.42 14.03
N GLU A 15 7.79 6.26 13.59
CA GLU A 15 7.20 7.31 14.41
C GLU A 15 6.44 6.69 15.61
N LYS A 16 6.26 7.53 16.65
CA LYS A 16 5.45 7.11 17.82
C LYS A 16 3.98 6.96 17.40
N PRO A 17 3.24 6.00 17.98
CA PRO A 17 1.80 5.87 17.73
C PRO A 17 1.06 7.18 17.97
N SER A 18 0.12 7.51 17.09
CA SER A 18 -0.64 8.77 17.14
C SER A 18 -1.73 8.80 18.21
N GLY A 19 -2.07 7.65 18.80
CA GLY A 19 -3.23 7.48 19.67
C GLY A 19 -4.57 7.39 18.93
N CYS A 20 -4.56 7.38 17.60
CA CYS A 20 -5.75 7.13 16.79
C CYS A 20 -6.10 5.63 16.74
N PRO A 21 -7.36 5.27 16.40
CA PRO A 21 -7.68 3.89 16.05
C PRO A 21 -6.75 3.38 14.95
N GLN A 22 -6.30 2.13 15.07
CA GLN A 22 -5.28 1.58 14.19
C GLN A 22 -5.88 0.69 13.11
N ALA A 23 -5.25 0.75 11.95
CA ALA A 23 -5.43 -0.18 10.85
C ALA A 23 -4.05 -0.61 10.33
N SER A 24 -4.03 -1.72 9.62
CA SER A 24 -2.80 -2.22 9.03
C SER A 24 -3.05 -2.70 7.61
N VAL A 25 -2.07 -2.45 6.74
CA VAL A 25 -2.10 -2.90 5.35
C VAL A 25 -0.80 -3.65 5.02
N LEU A 26 -0.91 -4.62 4.12
CA LEU A 26 0.22 -5.33 3.57
C LEU A 26 0.59 -4.72 2.21
N ILE A 27 1.88 -4.48 1.98
CA ILE A 27 2.45 -4.17 0.67
C ILE A 27 3.10 -5.45 0.15
N PRO A 28 2.37 -6.29 -0.59
CA PRO A 28 2.87 -7.60 -0.98
C PRO A 28 3.66 -7.49 -2.27
N ILE A 29 4.91 -7.96 -2.24
CA ILE A 29 5.81 -8.02 -3.39
C ILE A 29 5.80 -9.44 -3.95
N LEU A 30 5.36 -9.58 -5.18
CA LEU A 30 5.37 -10.83 -5.93
C LEU A 30 6.56 -10.85 -6.89
N ASN A 31 6.98 -12.02 -7.37
CA ASN A 31 7.99 -12.17 -8.42
C ASN A 31 9.37 -11.57 -8.10
N TYR A 32 9.91 -11.81 -6.92
CA TYR A 32 11.20 -11.24 -6.48
C TYR A 32 12.44 -12.14 -6.65
N GLY A 33 12.30 -13.30 -7.28
CA GLY A 33 13.35 -14.33 -7.37
C GLY A 33 14.44 -14.09 -8.43
N LYS A 34 15.50 -14.89 -8.39
CA LYS A 34 16.76 -14.68 -9.12
C LYS A 34 16.69 -14.76 -10.66
N PHE A 35 15.61 -15.23 -11.26
CA PHE A 35 15.50 -15.50 -12.70
C PHE A 35 14.29 -14.81 -13.34
N ILE A 36 13.79 -13.70 -12.77
CA ILE A 36 12.42 -13.33 -13.00
C ILE A 36 12.26 -11.89 -13.40
N GLU A 37 11.35 -11.79 -14.32
CA GLU A 37 10.46 -10.66 -14.59
C GLU A 37 10.42 -9.66 -13.42
N SER A 38 10.21 -8.41 -13.72
CA SER A 38 10.11 -7.33 -12.73
C SER A 38 9.22 -7.73 -11.55
N PRO A 39 9.63 -7.44 -10.31
CA PRO A 39 8.76 -7.63 -9.15
C PRO A 39 7.51 -6.78 -9.32
N GLU A 40 6.40 -7.29 -8.79
CA GLU A 40 5.09 -6.67 -8.89
C GLU A 40 4.51 -6.42 -7.50
N LEU A 41 3.76 -5.34 -7.33
CA LEU A 41 2.95 -5.10 -6.13
C LEU A 41 1.54 -5.59 -6.36
N ILE A 42 0.97 -6.29 -5.36
CA ILE A 42 -0.43 -6.72 -5.39
C ILE A 42 -1.30 -5.61 -4.79
N TYR A 43 -2.40 -5.33 -5.49
CA TYR A 43 -3.46 -4.43 -5.04
C TYR A 43 -4.81 -5.14 -5.11
N THR A 44 -5.75 -4.65 -4.34
CA THR A 44 -7.16 -5.05 -4.37
C THR A 44 -8.02 -3.89 -4.86
N GLN A 45 -9.08 -4.19 -5.62
CA GLN A 45 -10.13 -3.24 -5.95
C GLN A 45 -11.40 -3.64 -5.20
N ARG A 46 -11.94 -2.73 -4.41
CA ARG A 46 -13.16 -2.97 -3.63
C ARG A 46 -14.38 -3.08 -4.54
N SER A 47 -15.30 -3.95 -4.15
CA SER A 47 -16.57 -4.14 -4.87
C SER A 47 -17.39 -2.86 -4.96
N SER A 48 -17.99 -2.62 -6.13
CA SER A 48 -18.84 -1.47 -6.40
C SER A 48 -20.16 -1.48 -5.60
N HIS A 49 -20.52 -2.61 -5.02
CA HIS A 49 -21.74 -2.78 -4.21
C HIS A 49 -21.59 -2.30 -2.76
N LEU A 50 -20.39 -2.03 -2.31
CA LEU A 50 -20.14 -1.59 -0.94
C LEU A 50 -20.55 -0.12 -0.75
N SER A 51 -21.12 0.19 0.42
CA SER A 51 -21.57 1.54 0.77
C SER A 51 -20.43 2.53 1.05
N LYS A 52 -19.22 2.02 1.32
CA LYS A 52 -18.03 2.82 1.61
C LYS A 52 -16.87 2.36 0.75
N HIS A 53 -16.10 3.33 0.22
CA HIS A 53 -14.90 3.06 -0.60
C HIS A 53 -15.16 2.16 -1.81
N SER A 54 -16.37 2.25 -2.38
CA SER A 54 -16.80 1.50 -3.56
C SER A 54 -15.87 1.75 -4.75
N GLY A 55 -15.33 0.67 -5.33
CA GLY A 55 -14.45 0.73 -6.49
C GLY A 55 -13.04 1.28 -6.22
N GLU A 56 -12.72 1.67 -4.97
CA GLU A 56 -11.39 2.17 -4.64
C GLU A 56 -10.34 1.06 -4.70
N VAL A 57 -9.14 1.43 -5.16
CA VAL A 57 -7.96 0.58 -5.14
C VAL A 57 -7.23 0.75 -3.81
N SER A 58 -6.87 -0.36 -3.17
CA SER A 58 -6.14 -0.38 -1.90
C SER A 58 -5.08 -1.47 -1.87
N PHE A 59 -4.16 -1.36 -0.92
CA PHE A 59 -3.43 -2.52 -0.44
C PHE A 59 -4.37 -3.37 0.43
N PRO A 60 -4.23 -4.70 0.44
CA PRO A 60 -5.02 -5.57 1.31
C PRO A 60 -4.77 -5.22 2.77
N GLY A 61 -5.82 -5.19 3.57
CA GLY A 61 -5.72 -4.83 4.96
C GLY A 61 -6.97 -4.15 5.53
N GLY A 62 -6.97 -3.94 6.83
CA GLY A 62 -8.11 -3.40 7.53
C GLY A 62 -7.82 -2.94 8.94
N LYS A 63 -8.87 -2.83 9.76
CA LYS A 63 -8.77 -2.37 11.14
C LYS A 63 -8.17 -3.42 12.05
N ALA A 64 -7.37 -2.96 13.03
CA ALA A 64 -6.90 -3.83 14.10
C ALA A 64 -8.08 -4.33 14.92
N ASP A 65 -8.06 -5.62 15.22
CA ASP A 65 -8.98 -6.30 16.13
C ASP A 65 -8.27 -6.58 17.46
N GLU A 66 -9.04 -6.64 18.56
CA GLU A 66 -8.48 -6.94 19.90
C GLU A 66 -7.86 -8.33 20.00
N THR A 67 -8.21 -9.24 19.12
CA THR A 67 -7.67 -10.59 19.03
C THR A 67 -6.36 -10.66 18.27
N ASP A 68 -5.98 -9.62 17.51
CA ASP A 68 -4.74 -9.59 16.75
C ASP A 68 -3.54 -9.45 17.69
N LEU A 69 -2.56 -10.35 17.62
CA LEU A 69 -1.37 -10.32 18.46
C LEU A 69 -0.53 -9.04 18.25
N ASN A 70 -0.55 -8.50 17.05
CA ASN A 70 0.13 -7.26 16.65
C ASN A 70 -0.39 -6.79 15.30
N LEU A 71 0.00 -5.58 14.88
CA LEU A 71 -0.47 -4.98 13.63
C LEU A 71 -0.03 -5.73 12.36
N PHE A 72 1.03 -6.53 12.39
CA PHE A 72 1.39 -7.37 11.25
C PHE A 72 0.40 -8.54 11.12
N GLU A 73 -0.01 -9.13 12.24
CA GLU A 73 -1.08 -10.16 12.22
C GLU A 73 -2.40 -9.60 11.72
N THR A 74 -2.74 -8.34 12.07
CA THR A 74 -3.88 -7.64 11.45
C THR A 74 -3.78 -7.64 9.93
N ALA A 75 -2.62 -7.22 9.38
CA ALA A 75 -2.43 -7.18 7.94
C ALA A 75 -2.53 -8.56 7.28
N LEU A 76 -2.03 -9.60 7.94
CA LEU A 76 -2.11 -10.99 7.45
C LEU A 76 -3.55 -11.52 7.49
N ARG A 77 -4.26 -11.34 8.61
CA ARG A 77 -5.66 -11.77 8.76
C ARG A 77 -6.55 -11.14 7.69
N GLU A 78 -6.50 -9.82 7.55
CA GLU A 78 -7.27 -9.08 6.55
C GLU A 78 -6.90 -9.50 5.11
N SER A 79 -5.61 -9.69 4.83
CA SER A 79 -5.16 -10.19 3.52
C SER A 79 -5.65 -11.61 3.23
N ASN A 80 -5.74 -12.46 4.27
CA ASN A 80 -6.33 -13.79 4.11
C ASN A 80 -7.85 -13.71 3.85
N GLU A 81 -8.57 -12.85 4.57
CA GLU A 81 -9.99 -12.65 4.41
C GLU A 81 -10.34 -12.07 3.02
N GLU A 82 -9.60 -11.04 2.57
CA GLU A 82 -9.86 -10.33 1.31
C GLU A 82 -9.43 -11.12 0.06
N MET A 83 -8.32 -11.85 0.12
CA MET A 83 -7.73 -12.47 -1.08
C MET A 83 -7.19 -13.88 -0.88
N SER A 84 -7.54 -14.56 0.21
CA SER A 84 -7.11 -15.93 0.53
C SER A 84 -5.59 -16.10 0.64
N LEU A 85 -4.86 -15.02 0.95
CA LEU A 85 -3.41 -15.05 1.13
C LEU A 85 -3.06 -15.78 2.43
N LYS A 86 -2.32 -16.87 2.32
CA LYS A 86 -1.91 -17.65 3.49
C LYS A 86 -0.68 -17.03 4.16
N SER A 87 -0.69 -16.93 5.47
CA SER A 87 0.42 -16.35 6.23
C SER A 87 1.74 -17.11 6.07
N GLU A 88 1.68 -18.43 5.83
CA GLU A 88 2.84 -19.29 5.59
C GLU A 88 3.61 -18.93 4.29
N ASP A 89 2.92 -18.31 3.31
CA ASP A 89 3.49 -17.89 2.03
C ASP A 89 3.99 -16.43 2.06
N VAL A 90 3.92 -15.78 3.23
CA VAL A 90 4.31 -14.37 3.42
C VAL A 90 5.58 -14.25 4.24
N THR A 91 6.59 -13.59 3.70
CA THR A 91 7.81 -13.27 4.45
C THR A 91 7.90 -11.77 4.69
N LYS A 92 7.77 -11.36 5.97
CA LYS A 92 7.90 -9.96 6.39
C LYS A 92 9.30 -9.40 6.09
N LEU A 93 9.35 -8.24 5.45
CA LEU A 93 10.59 -7.49 5.22
C LEU A 93 10.78 -6.35 6.21
N GLY A 94 9.70 -5.65 6.57
CA GLY A 94 9.75 -4.54 7.53
C GLY A 94 8.45 -3.73 7.54
N LYS A 95 8.53 -2.54 8.12
CA LYS A 95 7.41 -1.61 8.28
C LYS A 95 7.81 -0.22 7.78
N LEU A 96 6.90 0.47 7.11
CA LEU A 96 7.02 1.89 6.81
C LEU A 96 6.45 2.75 7.96
N ASN A 97 6.72 4.04 7.94
CA ASN A 97 6.05 4.98 8.83
C ASN A 97 4.54 4.97 8.56
N HIS A 98 3.75 5.11 9.63
CA HIS A 98 2.31 5.16 9.50
C HIS A 98 1.85 6.46 8.82
N LEU A 99 0.64 6.41 8.26
CA LEU A 99 -0.05 7.58 7.74
C LEU A 99 -1.41 7.73 8.44
N ILE A 100 -1.82 8.98 8.65
CA ILE A 100 -3.14 9.26 9.21
C ILE A 100 -4.14 9.48 8.06
N SER A 101 -5.16 8.64 8.00
CA SER A 101 -6.24 8.78 7.01
C SER A 101 -7.11 10.02 7.28
N ARG A 102 -7.94 10.42 6.29
CA ARG A 102 -8.94 11.49 6.46
C ARG A 102 -9.94 11.21 7.59
N HIS A 103 -10.12 9.93 7.94
CA HIS A 103 -11.02 9.50 9.02
C HIS A 103 -10.32 9.37 10.38
N LYS A 104 -9.10 9.93 10.52
CA LYS A 104 -8.28 9.86 11.75
C LYS A 104 -7.98 8.42 12.17
N ILE A 105 -7.71 7.54 11.21
CA ILE A 105 -7.22 6.18 11.44
C ILE A 105 -5.73 6.20 11.14
N GLU A 106 -4.93 5.65 12.06
CA GLU A 106 -3.52 5.41 11.86
C GLU A 106 -3.33 4.13 11.04
N VAL A 107 -2.89 4.28 9.79
CA VAL A 107 -2.67 3.16 8.88
C VAL A 107 -1.21 2.78 8.87
N ASN A 108 -0.92 1.54 9.22
CA ASN A 108 0.42 0.97 9.41
C ASN A 108 0.78 0.05 8.24
N PRO A 109 1.63 0.48 7.27
CA PRO A 109 2.00 -0.34 6.13
C PRO A 109 3.14 -1.30 6.46
N PHE A 110 2.95 -2.58 6.20
CA PHE A 110 3.98 -3.62 6.28
C PHE A 110 4.38 -4.07 4.88
N VAL A 111 5.67 -4.21 4.66
CA VAL A 111 6.24 -4.72 3.41
C VAL A 111 6.59 -6.19 3.58
N ALA A 112 6.15 -7.02 2.65
CA ALA A 112 6.43 -8.45 2.66
C ALA A 112 6.57 -9.00 1.24
N THR A 113 7.28 -10.11 1.11
CA THR A 113 7.27 -10.90 -0.12
C THR A 113 6.21 -11.99 -0.02
N VAL A 114 5.62 -12.31 -1.17
CA VAL A 114 4.60 -13.36 -1.31
C VAL A 114 5.10 -14.41 -2.28
N ASP A 115 4.93 -15.69 -1.94
CA ASP A 115 5.28 -16.80 -2.83
C ASP A 115 4.35 -16.81 -4.06
N LYS A 116 4.95 -16.92 -5.26
CA LYS A 116 4.23 -16.93 -6.54
C LYS A 116 3.32 -18.14 -6.72
N SER A 117 3.57 -19.23 -5.98
CA SER A 117 2.80 -20.47 -6.11
C SER A 117 1.38 -20.36 -5.56
N GLN A 118 1.09 -19.30 -4.81
CA GLN A 118 -0.20 -19.12 -4.16
C GLN A 118 -1.28 -18.65 -5.15
N GLU A 119 -2.41 -19.36 -5.15
CA GLU A 119 -3.61 -18.93 -5.85
C GLU A 119 -4.40 -17.95 -4.99
N LEU A 120 -4.40 -16.68 -5.39
CA LEU A 120 -5.16 -15.62 -4.73
C LEU A 120 -6.62 -15.66 -5.21
N ARG A 121 -7.58 -15.55 -4.29
CA ARG A 121 -9.02 -15.57 -4.59
C ARG A 121 -9.71 -14.44 -3.83
N PRO A 122 -10.39 -13.53 -4.55
CA PRO A 122 -11.13 -12.44 -3.90
C PRO A 122 -12.34 -12.99 -3.14
N ASN A 123 -12.67 -12.32 -2.02
CA ASN A 123 -13.95 -12.52 -1.32
C ASN A 123 -15.05 -11.62 -1.93
N GLU A 124 -16.22 -11.55 -1.28
CA GLU A 124 -17.35 -10.72 -1.74
C GLU A 124 -17.09 -9.21 -1.67
N GLU A 125 -16.15 -8.77 -0.83
CA GLU A 125 -15.78 -7.37 -0.69
C GLU A 125 -14.83 -6.89 -1.79
N ILE A 126 -14.09 -7.80 -2.41
CA ILE A 126 -13.07 -7.51 -3.41
C ILE A 126 -13.58 -7.90 -4.79
N GLN A 127 -13.67 -6.91 -5.67
CA GLN A 127 -14.06 -7.10 -7.06
C GLN A 127 -12.93 -7.72 -7.88
N GLU A 128 -11.69 -7.31 -7.63
CA GLU A 128 -10.52 -7.72 -8.40
C GLU A 128 -9.24 -7.67 -7.56
N ILE A 129 -8.38 -8.67 -7.75
CA ILE A 129 -6.99 -8.67 -7.29
C ILE A 129 -6.13 -8.49 -8.54
N PHE A 130 -5.23 -7.52 -8.55
CA PHE A 130 -4.37 -7.27 -9.69
C PHE A 130 -2.95 -6.91 -9.26
N THR A 131 -2.02 -7.05 -10.19
CA THR A 131 -0.62 -6.73 -9.95
C THR A 131 -0.18 -5.55 -10.80
N VAL A 132 0.76 -4.78 -10.27
CA VAL A 132 1.38 -3.65 -10.96
C VAL A 132 2.90 -3.83 -10.93
N PRO A 133 3.56 -3.87 -12.11
CA PRO A 133 5.01 -3.97 -12.17
C PRO A 133 5.67 -2.80 -11.43
N LEU A 134 6.70 -3.11 -10.64
CA LEU A 134 7.43 -2.09 -9.89
C LEU A 134 8.10 -1.07 -10.82
N GLU A 135 8.60 -1.51 -11.97
CA GLU A 135 9.15 -0.63 -13.00
C GLU A 135 8.14 0.38 -13.52
N PHE A 136 6.85 -0.03 -13.66
CA PHE A 136 5.77 0.88 -14.06
C PHE A 136 5.54 1.97 -13.02
N LEU A 137 5.59 1.63 -11.72
CA LEU A 137 5.42 2.57 -10.63
C LEU A 137 6.61 3.53 -10.47
N LEU A 138 7.81 3.08 -10.82
CA LEU A 138 9.05 3.87 -10.76
C LEU A 138 9.23 4.79 -11.96
N ASP A 139 8.60 4.50 -13.10
CA ASP A 139 8.69 5.34 -14.29
C ASP A 139 7.96 6.67 -14.09
N GLN A 140 8.71 7.77 -14.10
CA GLN A 140 8.20 9.13 -13.92
C GLN A 140 7.14 9.50 -14.95
N ASN A 141 7.16 8.92 -16.15
CA ASN A 141 6.18 9.17 -17.21
C ASN A 141 4.79 8.61 -16.89
N ASN A 142 4.71 7.61 -16.02
CA ASN A 142 3.46 7.01 -15.58
C ASN A 142 2.84 7.72 -14.36
N ILE A 143 3.59 8.65 -13.75
CA ILE A 143 3.12 9.39 -12.58
C ILE A 143 2.31 10.60 -13.02
N GLN A 144 1.01 10.54 -12.80
CA GLN A 144 0.11 11.67 -12.91
C GLN A 144 0.06 12.41 -11.57
N ARG A 145 -0.47 13.62 -11.54
CA ARG A 145 -0.67 14.38 -10.31
C ARG A 145 -2.07 14.94 -10.28
N GLU A 146 -2.72 14.80 -9.13
CA GLU A 146 -4.06 15.33 -8.89
C GLU A 146 -4.06 16.29 -7.72
N GLU A 147 -4.86 17.32 -7.85
CA GLU A 147 -5.09 18.29 -6.79
C GLU A 147 -6.02 17.71 -5.74
N ILE A 148 -5.56 17.70 -4.48
CA ILE A 148 -6.39 17.36 -3.33
C ILE A 148 -6.38 18.55 -2.38
N GLU A 149 -7.55 19.12 -2.12
CA GLU A 149 -7.71 20.14 -1.10
C GLU A 149 -7.79 19.49 0.29
N ARG A 150 -6.90 19.92 1.20
CA ARG A 150 -6.88 19.44 2.58
C ARG A 150 -6.51 20.60 3.52
N HIS A 151 -7.39 20.87 4.49
CA HIS A 151 -7.19 21.94 5.48
C HIS A 151 -6.94 23.32 4.86
N GLY A 152 -7.64 23.68 3.78
CA GLY A 152 -7.48 24.95 3.07
C GLY A 152 -6.20 25.05 2.25
N SER A 153 -5.51 23.95 2.03
CA SER A 153 -4.30 23.84 1.23
C SER A 153 -4.49 22.87 0.10
N VAL A 154 -3.96 23.19 -1.06
CA VAL A 154 -3.99 22.32 -2.24
C VAL A 154 -2.70 21.50 -2.30
N TRP A 155 -2.85 20.19 -2.41
CA TRP A 155 -1.75 19.22 -2.52
C TRP A 155 -1.81 18.56 -3.88
N LEU A 156 -0.68 18.52 -4.58
CA LEU A 156 -0.51 17.71 -5.78
C LEU A 156 -0.02 16.32 -5.36
N VAL A 157 -0.92 15.36 -5.39
CA VAL A 157 -0.65 13.98 -4.98
C VAL A 157 -0.39 13.12 -6.22
N PRO A 158 0.71 12.35 -6.25
CA PRO A 158 0.95 11.40 -7.32
C PRO A 158 -0.17 10.35 -7.42
N THR A 159 -0.51 9.99 -8.66
CA THR A 159 -1.49 8.95 -8.98
C THR A 159 -0.98 8.12 -10.14
N TRP A 160 -1.44 6.88 -10.24
CA TRP A 160 -1.16 6.00 -11.36
C TRP A 160 -2.47 5.46 -11.92
N SER A 161 -2.56 5.43 -13.26
CA SER A 161 -3.67 4.79 -13.97
C SER A 161 -3.13 3.59 -14.74
N ILE A 162 -3.65 2.42 -14.46
CA ILE A 162 -3.29 1.18 -15.14
C ILE A 162 -4.55 0.45 -15.57
N LYS A 163 -4.78 0.29 -16.88
CA LYS A 163 -6.04 -0.21 -17.44
C LYS A 163 -7.24 0.60 -16.92
N ASN A 164 -8.13 -0.04 -16.18
CA ASN A 164 -9.33 0.58 -15.58
C ASN A 164 -9.16 0.89 -14.09
N GLN A 165 -8.01 0.59 -13.49
CA GLN A 165 -7.72 0.83 -12.09
C GLN A 165 -6.95 2.13 -11.91
N LYS A 166 -7.22 2.83 -10.80
CA LYS A 166 -6.55 4.04 -10.42
C LYS A 166 -6.01 3.95 -9.01
N ILE A 167 -4.69 4.08 -8.87
CA ILE A 167 -4.02 4.19 -7.57
C ILE A 167 -3.99 5.67 -7.21
N TRP A 168 -4.70 6.07 -6.15
CA TRP A 168 -4.85 7.46 -5.73
C TRP A 168 -5.02 7.60 -4.21
N GLY A 169 -5.10 8.81 -3.71
CA GLY A 169 -5.40 9.08 -2.31
C GLY A 169 -4.37 8.46 -1.35
N LEU A 170 -4.85 7.84 -0.27
CA LEU A 170 -3.99 7.24 0.76
C LEU A 170 -3.15 6.08 0.20
N THR A 171 -3.71 5.27 -0.70
CA THR A 171 -3.00 4.16 -1.34
C THR A 171 -1.81 4.67 -2.15
N ALA A 172 -2.00 5.76 -2.91
CA ALA A 172 -0.90 6.39 -3.64
C ALA A 172 0.16 6.96 -2.70
N MET A 173 -0.22 7.56 -1.58
CA MET A 173 0.73 8.08 -0.58
C MET A 173 1.56 6.95 0.04
N ILE A 174 0.94 5.80 0.34
CA ILE A 174 1.64 4.60 0.83
C ILE A 174 2.60 4.08 -0.24
N THR A 175 2.16 4.01 -1.51
CA THR A 175 2.99 3.61 -2.65
C THR A 175 4.21 4.54 -2.80
N VAL A 176 4.01 5.86 -2.77
CA VAL A 176 5.12 6.85 -2.81
C VAL A 176 6.11 6.62 -1.67
N ASN A 177 5.61 6.44 -0.44
CA ASN A 177 6.47 6.20 0.72
C ASN A 177 7.30 4.93 0.53
N PHE A 178 6.68 3.85 0.05
CA PHE A 178 7.37 2.59 -0.28
C PHE A 178 8.45 2.80 -1.35
N LEU A 179 8.12 3.46 -2.46
CA LEU A 179 9.07 3.70 -3.55
C LEU A 179 10.24 4.60 -3.11
N ASN A 180 9.96 5.63 -2.33
CA ASN A 180 11.00 6.54 -1.83
C ASN A 180 11.93 5.85 -0.82
N VAL A 181 11.38 5.12 0.15
CA VAL A 181 12.19 4.44 1.18
C VAL A 181 12.97 3.27 0.61
N CYS A 182 12.34 2.45 -0.22
CA CYS A 182 12.95 1.20 -0.68
C CYS A 182 13.79 1.35 -1.95
N PHE A 183 13.47 2.34 -2.81
CA PHE A 183 14.07 2.47 -4.15
C PHE A 183 14.65 3.86 -4.45
N ASP A 184 14.68 4.77 -3.46
CA ASP A 184 15.21 6.14 -3.61
C ASP A 184 14.56 6.90 -4.80
N ALA A 185 13.26 6.66 -5.04
CA ALA A 185 12.55 7.17 -6.22
C ALA A 185 12.40 8.71 -6.22
N ASN A 186 12.56 9.36 -5.06
CA ASN A 186 12.50 10.81 -4.91
C ASN A 186 11.20 11.43 -5.47
N ILE A 187 10.08 10.71 -5.34
CA ILE A 187 8.76 11.20 -5.75
C ILE A 187 8.27 12.20 -4.71
N CYS A 188 8.16 13.48 -5.11
CA CYS A 188 7.71 14.54 -4.23
C CYS A 188 6.18 14.61 -4.14
N LEU A 189 5.67 14.76 -2.91
CA LEU A 189 4.35 15.30 -2.65
C LEU A 189 4.47 16.83 -2.68
N LEU A 190 3.92 17.47 -3.70
CA LEU A 190 4.03 18.92 -3.86
C LEU A 190 2.89 19.61 -3.09
N TYR A 191 3.26 20.53 -2.23
CA TYR A 191 2.33 21.47 -1.61
C TYR A 191 2.30 22.73 -2.46
N THR A 192 1.12 23.11 -2.95
CA THR A 192 0.94 24.41 -3.60
C THR A 192 0.40 25.37 -2.54
N SER A 193 1.20 26.36 -2.15
CA SER A 193 0.66 27.47 -1.35
C SER A 193 -0.50 28.11 -2.14
N PRO A 194 -1.62 28.45 -1.50
CA PRO A 194 -2.58 29.32 -2.15
C PRO A 194 -1.86 30.57 -2.62
N SER A 195 -2.00 30.95 -3.88
CA SER A 195 -1.52 32.26 -4.35
C SER A 195 -2.13 33.35 -3.48
N PRO A 196 -1.36 34.35 -3.07
CA PRO A 196 -1.85 35.44 -2.28
C PRO A 196 -2.96 36.25 -3.00
#